data_42fe5dd44a1e40b97204b43562614d60
#
_entry.id   42fe5dd44a1e40b97204b43562614d60
#
_cell.length_a   1.000
_cell.length_b   1.000
_cell.length_c   1.000
_cell.angle_alpha   90.00
_cell.angle_beta   90.00
_cell.angle_gamma   90.00
#
_symmetry.space_group_name_H-M   'P 1'
#
loop_
_entity.id
_entity.type
_entity.pdbx_description
1 polymer ?
#
loop_
_entity_poly.entity_id
_entity_poly.type
_entity_poly.pdbx_seq_one_letter_code
_entity_poly.pdbx_strand_id
1 'polypeptide(L)'
;MKEPHLLLIRFSALGDIAMTIPVIRCLYKTYPQIKITFVSRSLVAPLFQEFENFNFHPVDFDGRHKGITGLWTLFQELKTIPFYAIADLHSVLRAHLLNLFFFLYGYKVKSIDKGRLEKKALTRSKNKKFQPLTPTCYRYADVFRKLGFPISFDQHDFPLKKELPKPLLTIFHSSEKKWIGIAPFATHLGKMYPFDLMQQLIHYLQKDHQIFLFGAGEKEKKRLEVWENAYTNVYSTVGKISFREQLDLMPYLDLMISMDSANGHMAANYGTKVLTLWGMTHPFCGFSPFNQPLDHALTLDRSLYPLIPTSVYGKLIPEGYQDAFRSMEPKKVIEKTLELLKH
;
A
#
# COMPACT_ATOMS: atom_id res chain seq x y z
N MET A 1 32.39 -0.29 -15.99
CA MET A 1 32.04 0.34 -14.68
C MET A 1 31.41 -0.74 -13.82
N LYS A 2 31.73 -0.81 -12.50
CA LYS A 2 31.04 -1.76 -11.60
C LYS A 2 29.54 -1.46 -11.58
N GLU A 3 28.72 -2.51 -11.68
CA GLU A 3 27.27 -2.40 -11.57
C GLU A 3 26.88 -1.74 -10.24
N PRO A 4 26.07 -0.66 -10.25
CA PRO A 4 25.71 0.03 -9.02
C PRO A 4 24.82 -0.84 -8.15
N HIS A 5 25.21 -1.07 -6.89
CA HIS A 5 24.43 -1.79 -5.90
C HIS A 5 23.84 -0.80 -4.89
N LEU A 6 22.52 -0.68 -4.84
CA LEU A 6 21.84 0.22 -3.91
C LEU A 6 21.30 -0.54 -2.69
N LEU A 7 21.47 0.04 -1.52
CA LEU A 7 20.74 -0.37 -0.31
C LEU A 7 19.50 0.49 -0.15
N LEU A 8 18.32 -0.12 -0.11
CA LEU A 8 17.05 0.54 0.15
C LEU A 8 16.56 0.18 1.56
N ILE A 9 16.20 1.20 2.34
CA ILE A 9 15.78 1.02 3.73
C ILE A 9 14.31 1.45 3.88
N ARG A 10 13.40 0.48 4.13
CA ARG A 10 12.02 0.74 4.52
C ARG A 10 11.45 -0.37 5.39
N PHE A 11 11.37 -0.15 6.69
CA PHE A 11 11.01 -1.19 7.68
C PHE A 11 9.50 -1.45 7.81
N SER A 12 8.66 -0.45 7.50
CA SER A 12 7.17 -0.45 7.61
C SER A 12 6.58 0.82 6.95
N ALA A 13 5.27 1.00 6.79
CA ALA A 13 4.24 -0.01 6.92
C ALA A 13 4.03 -0.74 5.57
N LEU A 14 3.19 -1.81 5.56
CA LEU A 14 2.97 -2.63 4.37
C LEU A 14 2.54 -1.79 3.14
N GLY A 15 1.58 -0.87 3.30
CA GLY A 15 1.13 0.00 2.21
C GLY A 15 2.22 0.93 1.67
N ASP A 16 3.03 1.51 2.58
CA ASP A 16 4.17 2.35 2.17
C ASP A 16 5.24 1.54 1.44
N ILE A 17 5.44 0.26 1.83
CA ILE A 17 6.36 -0.65 1.14
C ILE A 17 5.79 -1.01 -0.22
N ALA A 18 4.49 -1.31 -0.34
CA ALA A 18 3.84 -1.58 -1.62
C ALA A 18 4.01 -0.40 -2.61
N MET A 19 3.98 0.85 -2.12
CA MET A 19 4.26 2.04 -2.96
C MET A 19 5.72 2.14 -3.45
N THR A 20 6.66 1.32 -2.96
CA THR A 20 8.01 1.27 -3.53
C THR A 20 8.10 0.43 -4.80
N ILE A 21 7.16 -0.50 -5.02
CA ILE A 21 7.17 -1.45 -6.14
C ILE A 21 7.20 -0.75 -7.50
N PRO A 22 6.27 0.18 -7.83
CA PRO A 22 6.30 0.85 -9.13
C PRO A 22 7.58 1.68 -9.33
N VAL A 23 8.14 2.22 -8.25
CA VAL A 23 9.42 2.95 -8.30
C VAL A 23 10.58 2.02 -8.65
N ILE A 24 10.63 0.84 -8.03
CA ILE A 24 11.66 -0.18 -8.29
C ILE A 24 11.53 -0.73 -9.72
N ARG A 25 10.30 -0.95 -10.22
CA ARG A 25 10.09 -1.35 -11.63
C ARG A 25 10.65 -0.32 -12.60
N CYS A 26 10.33 0.96 -12.42
CA CYS A 26 10.88 2.03 -13.24
C CYS A 26 12.41 2.12 -13.12
N LEU A 27 12.96 1.86 -11.92
CA LEU A 27 14.40 1.86 -11.71
C LEU A 27 15.07 0.73 -12.50
N TYR A 28 14.57 -0.50 -12.45
CA TYR A 28 15.08 -1.62 -13.25
C TYR A 28 14.90 -1.42 -14.75
N LYS A 29 13.78 -0.83 -15.17
CA LYS A 29 13.54 -0.53 -16.59
C LYS A 29 14.55 0.49 -17.13
N THR A 30 14.88 1.51 -16.34
CA THR A 30 15.83 2.57 -16.73
C THR A 30 17.29 2.10 -16.56
N TYR A 31 17.57 1.28 -15.55
CA TYR A 31 18.91 0.81 -15.18
C TYR A 31 18.92 -0.71 -14.98
N PRO A 32 18.85 -1.52 -16.05
CA PRO A 32 18.71 -2.98 -15.96
C PRO A 32 19.82 -3.69 -15.17
N GLN A 33 21.02 -3.09 -15.13
CA GLN A 33 22.18 -3.65 -14.42
C GLN A 33 22.25 -3.28 -12.94
N ILE A 34 21.27 -2.49 -12.43
CA ILE A 34 21.30 -2.09 -11.03
C ILE A 34 21.03 -3.30 -10.13
N LYS A 35 21.78 -3.40 -9.03
CA LYS A 35 21.51 -4.37 -7.96
C LYS A 35 20.85 -3.66 -6.80
N ILE A 36 19.86 -4.30 -6.20
CA ILE A 36 19.15 -3.76 -5.03
C ILE A 36 19.21 -4.74 -3.88
N THR A 37 19.59 -4.26 -2.71
CA THR A 37 19.31 -4.93 -1.44
C THR A 37 18.24 -4.11 -0.71
N PHE A 38 17.12 -4.73 -0.37
CA PHE A 38 16.02 -4.07 0.33
C PHE A 38 15.92 -4.58 1.77
N VAL A 39 16.00 -3.68 2.73
CA VAL A 39 15.99 -4.01 4.16
C VAL A 39 14.61 -3.73 4.74
N SER A 40 13.91 -4.78 5.15
CA SER A 40 12.56 -4.70 5.73
C SER A 40 12.21 -5.91 6.59
N ARG A 41 11.02 -5.90 7.21
CA ARG A 41 10.50 -7.07 7.94
C ARG A 41 10.19 -8.22 6.97
N SER A 42 10.44 -9.46 7.38
CA SER A 42 10.28 -10.67 6.55
C SER A 42 8.89 -10.83 5.92
N LEU A 43 7.84 -10.39 6.62
CA LEU A 43 6.46 -10.46 6.14
C LEU A 43 6.26 -9.88 4.74
N VAL A 44 7.02 -8.85 4.35
CA VAL A 44 6.83 -8.14 3.08
C VAL A 44 7.66 -8.71 1.93
N ALA A 45 8.51 -9.71 2.18
CA ALA A 45 9.37 -10.31 1.16
C ALA A 45 8.60 -10.79 -0.10
N PRO A 46 7.37 -11.35 0.00
CA PRO A 46 6.60 -11.77 -1.16
C PRO A 46 6.28 -10.67 -2.17
N LEU A 47 6.28 -9.39 -1.77
CA LEU A 47 6.07 -8.26 -2.68
C LEU A 47 7.18 -8.10 -3.74
N PHE A 48 8.37 -8.62 -3.48
CA PHE A 48 9.56 -8.38 -4.29
C PHE A 48 9.99 -9.58 -5.15
N GLN A 49 9.23 -10.67 -5.14
CA GLN A 49 9.58 -11.91 -5.85
C GLN A 49 9.56 -11.81 -7.39
N GLU A 50 9.12 -10.70 -7.93
CA GLU A 50 9.16 -10.43 -9.38
C GLU A 50 10.54 -9.94 -9.86
N PHE A 51 11.42 -9.49 -8.96
CA PHE A 51 12.68 -8.87 -9.31
C PHE A 51 13.86 -9.86 -9.23
N GLU A 52 14.63 -10.01 -10.32
CA GLU A 52 15.71 -10.99 -10.41
C GLU A 52 17.00 -10.52 -9.73
N ASN A 53 17.45 -9.28 -9.96
CA ASN A 53 18.66 -8.71 -9.37
C ASN A 53 18.41 -8.05 -8.00
N PHE A 54 17.58 -8.71 -7.18
CA PHE A 54 17.07 -8.16 -5.94
C PHE A 54 17.37 -9.08 -4.76
N ASN A 55 18.00 -8.51 -3.73
CA ASN A 55 18.25 -9.19 -2.47
C ASN A 55 17.32 -8.62 -1.39
N PHE A 56 16.54 -9.47 -0.76
CA PHE A 56 15.76 -9.08 0.40
C PHE A 56 16.54 -9.42 1.68
N HIS A 57 16.81 -8.40 2.51
CA HIS A 57 17.47 -8.59 3.80
C HIS A 57 16.44 -8.41 4.93
N PRO A 58 16.03 -9.52 5.58
CA PRO A 58 15.03 -9.46 6.63
C PRO A 58 15.58 -8.84 7.91
N VAL A 59 14.77 -7.99 8.58
CA VAL A 59 15.08 -7.43 9.89
C VAL A 59 14.17 -7.97 10.98
N ASP A 60 14.75 -8.25 12.14
CA ASP A 60 14.05 -8.65 13.36
C ASP A 60 14.32 -7.63 14.46
N PHE A 61 13.40 -6.66 14.60
CA PHE A 61 13.51 -5.61 15.62
C PHE A 61 13.00 -6.03 17.01
N ASP A 62 12.40 -7.18 17.12
CA ASP A 62 11.90 -7.73 18.37
C ASP A 62 12.93 -8.68 19.00
N GLY A 63 13.87 -9.20 18.17
CA GLY A 63 14.99 -10.05 18.57
C GLY A 63 16.37 -9.47 18.16
N ARG A 64 17.02 -10.08 17.16
CA ARG A 64 18.43 -9.85 16.78
C ARG A 64 18.80 -8.38 16.51
N HIS A 65 17.90 -7.61 15.91
CA HIS A 65 18.15 -6.20 15.52
C HIS A 65 17.48 -5.21 16.48
N LYS A 66 17.24 -5.62 17.74
CA LYS A 66 16.61 -4.81 18.77
C LYS A 66 17.56 -3.75 19.33
N GLY A 67 17.10 -2.52 19.47
CA GLY A 67 17.84 -1.42 20.08
C GLY A 67 19.05 -0.95 19.25
N ILE A 68 19.93 -0.18 19.87
CA ILE A 68 21.10 0.41 19.20
C ILE A 68 22.13 -0.67 18.84
N THR A 69 22.38 -1.61 19.75
CA THR A 69 23.29 -2.73 19.52
C THR A 69 22.81 -3.64 18.39
N GLY A 70 21.49 -3.91 18.33
CA GLY A 70 20.91 -4.66 17.22
C GLY A 70 20.99 -3.92 15.87
N LEU A 71 20.85 -2.59 15.87
CA LEU A 71 21.08 -1.80 14.65
C LEU A 71 22.56 -1.79 14.23
N TRP A 72 23.47 -1.83 15.18
CA TRP A 72 24.90 -2.02 14.88
C TRP A 72 25.16 -3.41 14.28
N THR A 73 24.52 -4.46 14.81
CA THR A 73 24.59 -5.82 14.23
C THR A 73 24.10 -5.81 12.78
N LEU A 74 22.93 -5.20 12.52
CA LEU A 74 22.37 -5.05 11.17
C LEU A 74 23.35 -4.31 10.24
N PHE A 75 23.98 -3.23 10.73
CA PHE A 75 25.01 -2.53 9.97
C PHE A 75 26.21 -3.43 9.64
N GLN A 76 26.69 -4.22 10.62
CA GLN A 76 27.82 -5.14 10.41
C GLN A 76 27.52 -6.22 9.35
N GLU A 77 26.27 -6.73 9.32
CA GLU A 77 25.82 -7.66 8.29
C GLU A 77 25.83 -7.02 6.90
N LEU A 78 25.25 -5.81 6.79
CA LEU A 78 25.08 -5.13 5.52
C LEU A 78 26.37 -4.54 4.96
N LYS A 79 27.30 -4.06 5.81
CA LYS A 79 28.55 -3.42 5.35
C LYS A 79 29.49 -4.35 4.59
N THR A 80 29.28 -5.66 4.69
CA THR A 80 30.04 -6.66 3.91
C THR A 80 29.72 -6.59 2.42
N ILE A 81 28.60 -5.98 2.06
CA ILE A 81 28.15 -5.79 0.68
C ILE A 81 28.65 -4.42 0.20
N PRO A 82 29.37 -4.35 -0.92
CA PRO A 82 29.91 -3.09 -1.44
C PRO A 82 28.81 -2.26 -2.12
N PHE A 83 28.04 -1.53 -1.34
CA PHE A 83 26.99 -0.64 -1.88
C PHE A 83 27.60 0.58 -2.57
N TYR A 84 26.95 1.02 -3.65
CA TYR A 84 27.24 2.30 -4.30
C TYR A 84 26.66 3.48 -3.48
N ALA A 85 25.44 3.32 -2.96
CA ALA A 85 24.76 4.33 -2.16
C ALA A 85 23.58 3.73 -1.36
N ILE A 86 23.12 4.50 -0.38
CA ILE A 86 22.02 4.15 0.53
C ILE A 86 20.81 5.06 0.28
N ALA A 87 19.68 4.44 -0.04
CA ALA A 87 18.38 5.09 -0.23
C ALA A 87 17.49 4.85 1.01
N ASP A 88 17.38 5.81 1.90
CA ASP A 88 16.45 5.73 3.02
C ASP A 88 15.06 6.21 2.59
N LEU A 89 14.18 5.27 2.34
CA LEU A 89 12.77 5.50 1.99
C LEU A 89 11.86 5.56 3.21
N HIS A 90 12.42 5.47 4.44
CA HIS A 90 11.65 5.43 5.69
C HIS A 90 11.77 6.71 6.53
N SER A 91 12.97 7.24 6.69
CA SER A 91 13.25 8.47 7.47
C SER A 91 12.60 8.46 8.87
N VAL A 92 12.85 7.38 9.65
CA VAL A 92 12.49 7.21 11.06
C VAL A 92 13.75 7.08 11.91
N LEU A 93 13.62 7.19 13.24
CA LEU A 93 14.78 7.18 14.14
C LEU A 93 15.74 5.99 13.91
N ARG A 94 15.20 4.78 13.76
CA ARG A 94 16.03 3.58 13.47
C ARG A 94 16.76 3.69 12.13
N ALA A 95 16.10 4.23 11.10
CA ALA A 95 16.72 4.44 9.80
C ALA A 95 17.79 5.54 9.87
N HIS A 96 17.55 6.62 10.61
CA HIS A 96 18.54 7.67 10.80
C HIS A 96 19.81 7.18 11.50
N LEU A 97 19.65 6.31 12.52
CA LEU A 97 20.81 5.73 13.20
C LEU A 97 21.60 4.79 12.27
N LEU A 98 20.91 3.93 11.51
CA LEU A 98 21.56 3.08 10.51
C LEU A 98 22.24 3.90 9.42
N ASN A 99 21.60 4.97 8.95
CA ASN A 99 22.15 5.93 7.99
C ASN A 99 23.42 6.60 8.52
N LEU A 100 23.44 6.95 9.82
CA LEU A 100 24.63 7.53 10.47
C LEU A 100 25.81 6.56 10.42
N PHE A 101 25.60 5.26 10.70
CA PHE A 101 26.66 4.27 10.61
C PHE A 101 27.20 4.18 9.18
N PHE A 102 26.34 4.12 8.17
CA PHE A 102 26.79 4.09 6.77
C PHE A 102 27.49 5.39 6.37
N PHE A 103 27.01 6.54 6.80
CA PHE A 103 27.62 7.83 6.51
C PHE A 103 29.05 7.92 7.10
N LEU A 104 29.24 7.50 8.35
CA LEU A 104 30.55 7.45 9.01
C LEU A 104 31.52 6.48 8.32
N TYR A 105 30.99 5.47 7.63
CA TYR A 105 31.76 4.53 6.81
C TYR A 105 32.01 5.02 5.37
N GLY A 106 31.64 6.26 5.05
CA GLY A 106 31.93 6.90 3.77
C GLY A 106 30.89 6.66 2.66
N TYR A 107 29.73 6.04 2.98
CA TYR A 107 28.68 5.84 1.99
C TYR A 107 27.87 7.10 1.71
N LYS A 108 27.47 7.29 0.45
CA LYS A 108 26.51 8.33 0.07
C LYS A 108 25.11 7.91 0.53
N VAL A 109 24.49 8.71 1.39
CA VAL A 109 23.14 8.45 1.92
C VAL A 109 22.19 9.56 1.49
N LYS A 110 20.99 9.20 1.00
CA LYS A 110 19.89 10.13 0.75
C LYS A 110 18.60 9.58 1.35
N SER A 111 17.88 10.45 2.08
CA SER A 111 16.62 10.12 2.74
C SER A 111 15.45 10.82 2.07
N ILE A 112 14.28 10.18 2.16
CA ILE A 112 13.00 10.73 1.69
C ILE A 112 12.65 12.02 2.44
N ASP A 113 12.20 13.02 1.69
CA ASP A 113 11.42 14.13 2.25
C ASP A 113 9.96 13.71 2.40
N LYS A 114 9.50 13.58 3.63
CA LYS A 114 8.11 13.20 3.95
C LYS A 114 7.09 14.32 3.77
N GLY A 115 7.50 15.53 3.44
CA GLY A 115 6.62 16.69 3.31
C GLY A 115 5.87 17.03 4.60
N ARG A 116 6.54 16.97 5.76
CA ARG A 116 5.88 17.12 7.08
C ARG A 116 5.18 18.46 7.26
N LEU A 117 5.78 19.54 6.76
CA LEU A 117 5.18 20.88 6.85
C LEU A 117 3.93 21.00 5.99
N GLU A 118 3.98 20.48 4.76
CA GLU A 118 2.83 20.46 3.84
C GLU A 118 1.70 19.60 4.41
N LYS A 119 2.01 18.42 4.94
CA LYS A 119 1.05 17.54 5.63
C LYS A 119 0.40 18.21 6.81
N LYS A 120 1.17 18.94 7.64
CA LYS A 120 0.64 19.74 8.75
C LYS A 120 -0.26 20.86 8.25
N ALA A 121 0.11 21.55 7.16
CA ALA A 121 -0.71 22.62 6.57
C ALA A 121 -2.04 22.09 5.99
N LEU A 122 -2.02 20.86 5.39
CA LEU A 122 -3.21 20.20 4.85
C LEU A 122 -4.17 19.71 5.94
N THR A 123 -3.68 19.29 7.11
CA THR A 123 -4.50 18.60 8.15
C THR A 123 -4.87 19.49 9.34
N ARG A 124 -4.31 20.70 9.45
CA ARG A 124 -4.64 21.62 10.56
C ARG A 124 -6.09 22.09 10.50
N SER A 125 -6.70 22.37 11.65
CA SER A 125 -8.09 22.83 11.73
C SER A 125 -8.27 24.29 11.27
N LYS A 126 -7.33 25.18 11.63
CA LYS A 126 -7.37 26.61 11.27
C LYS A 126 -6.39 26.90 10.12
N ASN A 127 -6.79 27.80 9.20
CA ASN A 127 -5.98 28.22 8.03
C ASN A 127 -5.46 27.01 7.21
N LYS A 128 -6.30 25.98 7.05
CA LYS A 128 -6.01 24.77 6.29
C LYS A 128 -5.64 25.10 4.84
N LYS A 129 -4.51 24.56 4.35
CA LYS A 129 -4.16 24.60 2.93
C LYS A 129 -4.63 23.31 2.28
N PHE A 130 -5.83 23.35 1.68
CA PHE A 130 -6.42 22.20 1.02
C PHE A 130 -5.96 22.13 -0.44
N GLN A 131 -4.82 21.47 -0.65
CA GLN A 131 -4.25 21.23 -1.98
C GLN A 131 -3.57 19.86 -2.04
N PRO A 132 -3.51 19.22 -3.22
CA PRO A 132 -2.82 17.95 -3.38
C PRO A 132 -1.35 18.06 -2.98
N LEU A 133 -0.87 17.10 -2.20
CA LEU A 133 0.55 16.95 -1.88
C LEU A 133 1.21 16.03 -2.91
N THR A 134 2.52 16.18 -3.06
CA THR A 134 3.33 15.27 -3.88
C THR A 134 3.09 13.82 -3.46
N PRO A 135 2.65 12.93 -4.38
CA PRO A 135 2.42 11.53 -4.07
C PRO A 135 3.68 10.82 -3.56
N THR A 136 3.51 9.85 -2.67
CA THR A 136 4.62 9.17 -1.99
C THR A 136 5.57 8.46 -2.98
N CYS A 137 5.05 7.89 -4.07
CA CYS A 137 5.89 7.27 -5.12
C CYS A 137 6.87 8.30 -5.74
N TYR A 138 6.42 9.54 -5.99
CA TYR A 138 7.29 10.61 -6.50
C TYR A 138 8.33 11.07 -5.48
N ARG A 139 7.98 11.03 -4.18
CA ARG A 139 8.95 11.30 -3.10
C ARG A 139 10.01 10.22 -3.02
N TYR A 140 9.67 8.96 -3.29
CA TYR A 140 10.65 7.87 -3.43
C TYR A 140 11.52 8.07 -4.66
N ALA A 141 10.95 8.38 -5.82
CA ALA A 141 11.68 8.65 -7.05
C ALA A 141 12.70 9.80 -6.87
N ASP A 142 12.35 10.83 -6.08
CA ASP A 142 13.26 11.95 -5.76
C ASP A 142 14.50 11.51 -4.97
N VAL A 143 14.39 10.49 -4.12
CA VAL A 143 15.57 9.91 -3.43
C VAL A 143 16.54 9.33 -4.45
N PHE A 144 16.05 8.57 -5.43
CA PHE A 144 16.89 7.99 -6.48
C PHE A 144 17.48 9.08 -7.39
N ARG A 145 16.70 10.10 -7.76
CA ARG A 145 17.21 11.27 -8.50
C ARG A 145 18.39 11.94 -7.76
N LYS A 146 18.29 12.13 -6.43
CA LYS A 146 19.36 12.69 -5.59
C LYS A 146 20.60 11.79 -5.49
N LEU A 147 20.44 10.50 -5.73
CA LEU A 147 21.53 9.53 -5.79
C LEU A 147 22.20 9.45 -7.17
N GLY A 148 21.59 10.05 -8.20
CA GLY A 148 22.06 10.03 -9.58
C GLY A 148 21.32 9.02 -10.49
N PHE A 149 20.16 8.52 -10.03
CA PHE A 149 19.33 7.55 -10.76
C PHE A 149 17.92 8.13 -10.98
N PRO A 150 17.73 9.18 -11.81
CA PRO A 150 16.41 9.70 -12.13
C PRO A 150 15.59 8.67 -12.91
N ILE A 151 14.29 8.58 -12.59
CA ILE A 151 13.32 7.71 -13.25
C ILE A 151 12.08 8.49 -13.65
N SER A 152 11.35 8.01 -14.70
CA SER A 152 10.02 8.48 -15.07
C SER A 152 8.98 7.37 -14.88
N PHE A 153 7.80 7.73 -14.39
CA PHE A 153 6.67 6.80 -14.29
C PHE A 153 5.96 6.55 -15.62
N ASP A 154 6.21 7.37 -16.66
CA ASP A 154 5.71 7.15 -18.02
C ASP A 154 6.23 5.83 -18.62
N GLN A 155 7.34 5.31 -18.07
CA GLN A 155 7.95 4.05 -18.47
C GLN A 155 7.48 2.86 -17.62
N HIS A 156 6.50 3.04 -16.73
CA HIS A 156 6.04 1.96 -15.86
C HIS A 156 5.26 0.91 -16.66
N ASP A 157 5.60 -0.36 -16.45
CA ASP A 157 4.85 -1.51 -16.95
C ASP A 157 4.31 -2.32 -15.77
N PHE A 158 3.10 -2.88 -15.95
CA PHE A 158 2.57 -3.83 -14.98
C PHE A 158 3.13 -5.24 -15.24
N PRO A 159 3.29 -6.07 -14.19
CA PRO A 159 3.77 -7.43 -14.36
C PRO A 159 2.73 -8.28 -15.11
N LEU A 160 3.21 -9.29 -15.81
CA LEU A 160 2.33 -10.30 -16.40
C LEU A 160 1.59 -11.06 -15.30
N LYS A 161 0.36 -11.45 -15.60
CA LYS A 161 -0.43 -12.32 -14.73
C LYS A 161 0.29 -13.66 -14.59
N LYS A 162 0.49 -14.12 -13.34
CA LYS A 162 0.95 -15.48 -13.05
C LYS A 162 -0.25 -16.43 -13.04
N GLU A 163 0.01 -17.73 -12.96
CA GLU A 163 -1.06 -18.72 -12.78
C GLU A 163 -1.88 -18.41 -11.52
N LEU A 164 -3.18 -18.63 -11.63
CA LEU A 164 -4.08 -18.47 -10.51
C LEU A 164 -3.76 -19.54 -9.45
N PRO A 165 -3.72 -19.21 -8.14
CA PRO A 165 -3.52 -20.19 -7.08
C PRO A 165 -4.52 -21.35 -7.15
N LYS A 166 -4.04 -22.60 -7.01
CA LYS A 166 -4.85 -23.81 -7.13
C LYS A 166 -6.16 -23.77 -6.32
N PRO A 167 -6.19 -23.30 -5.05
CA PRO A 167 -7.43 -23.22 -4.28
C PRO A 167 -8.52 -22.35 -4.93
N LEU A 168 -8.13 -21.44 -5.83
CA LEU A 168 -9.04 -20.50 -6.51
C LEU A 168 -9.49 -20.99 -7.89
N LEU A 169 -8.84 -22.02 -8.46
CA LEU A 169 -9.16 -22.55 -9.78
C LEU A 169 -10.61 -23.06 -9.85
N THR A 170 -11.09 -23.73 -8.81
CA THR A 170 -12.47 -24.23 -8.76
C THR A 170 -13.48 -23.08 -8.84
N ILE A 171 -13.22 -21.98 -8.14
CA ILE A 171 -14.08 -20.78 -8.18
C ILE A 171 -14.00 -20.14 -9.56
N PHE A 172 -12.81 -20.05 -10.14
CA PHE A 172 -12.59 -19.46 -11.45
C PHE A 172 -13.32 -20.20 -12.57
N HIS A 173 -13.26 -21.53 -12.57
CA HIS A 173 -13.89 -22.35 -13.61
C HIS A 173 -15.41 -22.49 -13.46
N SER A 174 -15.97 -22.16 -12.31
CA SER A 174 -17.41 -22.32 -12.03
C SER A 174 -18.26 -21.08 -12.34
N SER A 175 -17.63 -19.93 -12.69
CA SER A 175 -18.38 -18.67 -12.81
C SER A 175 -17.78 -17.73 -13.84
N GLU A 176 -18.61 -17.23 -14.77
CA GLU A 176 -18.29 -16.12 -15.68
C GLU A 176 -18.44 -14.74 -15.02
N LYS A 177 -18.74 -14.70 -13.71
CA LYS A 177 -18.93 -13.45 -12.96
C LYS A 177 -17.64 -12.66 -12.89
N LYS A 178 -17.77 -11.32 -12.92
CA LYS A 178 -16.64 -10.42 -12.60
C LYS A 178 -16.20 -10.59 -11.15
N TRP A 179 -14.92 -10.42 -10.90
CA TRP A 179 -14.28 -10.62 -9.61
C TRP A 179 -13.99 -9.30 -8.91
N ILE A 180 -14.56 -9.11 -7.74
CA ILE A 180 -14.36 -7.91 -6.93
C ILE A 180 -13.61 -8.28 -5.65
N GLY A 181 -12.44 -7.67 -5.44
CA GLY A 181 -11.76 -7.70 -4.15
C GLY A 181 -12.36 -6.66 -3.21
N ILE A 182 -12.56 -7.00 -1.95
CA ILE A 182 -12.98 -6.06 -0.90
C ILE A 182 -12.02 -6.16 0.28
N ALA A 183 -11.35 -5.05 0.62
CA ALA A 183 -10.46 -4.90 1.76
C ALA A 183 -11.05 -3.89 2.77
N PRO A 184 -11.92 -4.34 3.69
CA PRO A 184 -12.73 -3.45 4.53
C PRO A 184 -11.99 -2.88 5.74
N PHE A 185 -10.74 -3.31 5.99
CA PHE A 185 -9.99 -2.96 7.18
C PHE A 185 -8.93 -1.91 6.92
N ALA A 186 -8.64 -1.14 7.97
CA ALA A 186 -7.52 -0.22 8.04
C ALA A 186 -6.98 -0.15 9.47
N THR A 187 -5.75 0.34 9.64
CA THR A 187 -5.10 0.45 10.95
C THR A 187 -5.84 1.35 11.94
N HIS A 188 -6.58 2.35 11.45
CA HIS A 188 -7.26 3.35 12.28
C HIS A 188 -8.74 3.45 11.92
N LEU A 189 -9.60 3.59 12.95
CA LEU A 189 -11.05 3.67 12.81
C LEU A 189 -11.51 4.79 11.86
N GLY A 190 -10.83 5.94 11.87
CA GLY A 190 -11.14 7.04 10.95
C GLY A 190 -10.95 6.73 9.46
N LYS A 191 -10.41 5.54 9.13
CA LYS A 191 -10.25 5.05 7.76
C LYS A 191 -11.15 3.86 7.44
N MET A 192 -11.93 3.34 8.39
CA MET A 192 -12.76 2.15 8.19
C MET A 192 -14.20 2.53 7.88
N TYR A 193 -14.69 2.07 6.75
CA TYR A 193 -16.10 2.17 6.42
C TYR A 193 -16.93 1.35 7.40
N PRO A 194 -18.11 1.82 7.86
CA PRO A 194 -18.95 1.08 8.82
C PRO A 194 -19.26 -0.33 8.33
N PHE A 195 -19.10 -1.32 9.20
CA PHE A 195 -19.22 -2.74 8.81
C PHE A 195 -20.63 -3.12 8.38
N ASP A 196 -21.66 -2.53 8.98
CA ASP A 196 -23.05 -2.74 8.59
C ASP A 196 -23.32 -2.19 7.18
N LEU A 197 -22.75 -1.04 6.82
CA LEU A 197 -22.83 -0.49 5.47
C LEU A 197 -21.98 -1.29 4.47
N MET A 198 -20.83 -1.78 4.89
CA MET A 198 -20.00 -2.70 4.09
C MET A 198 -20.75 -4.01 3.83
N GLN A 199 -21.46 -4.54 4.80
CA GLN A 199 -22.30 -5.73 4.63
C GLN A 199 -23.41 -5.49 3.61
N GLN A 200 -24.08 -4.33 3.61
CA GLN A 200 -25.07 -3.97 2.61
C GLN A 200 -24.45 -3.92 1.20
N LEU A 201 -23.26 -3.36 1.07
CA LEU A 201 -22.51 -3.33 -0.17
C LEU A 201 -22.22 -4.76 -0.68
N ILE A 202 -21.69 -5.63 0.19
CA ILE A 202 -21.38 -7.03 -0.13
C ILE A 202 -22.66 -7.78 -0.51
N HIS A 203 -23.75 -7.61 0.27
CA HIS A 203 -25.05 -8.24 -0.01
C HIS A 203 -25.57 -7.89 -1.39
N TYR A 204 -25.40 -6.65 -1.84
CA TYR A 204 -25.83 -6.22 -3.17
C TYR A 204 -24.93 -6.83 -4.25
N LEU A 205 -23.61 -6.64 -4.14
CA LEU A 205 -22.64 -6.97 -5.20
C LEU A 205 -22.53 -8.48 -5.42
N GLN A 206 -22.63 -9.32 -4.39
CA GLN A 206 -22.48 -10.77 -4.48
C GLN A 206 -23.58 -11.45 -5.33
N LYS A 207 -24.70 -10.78 -5.63
CA LYS A 207 -25.75 -11.35 -6.49
C LYS A 207 -25.23 -11.64 -7.89
N ASP A 208 -24.47 -10.68 -8.44
CA ASP A 208 -24.02 -10.72 -9.84
C ASP A 208 -22.50 -10.85 -9.98
N HIS A 209 -21.74 -10.77 -8.86
CA HIS A 209 -20.28 -10.80 -8.86
C HIS A 209 -19.72 -11.82 -7.88
N GLN A 210 -18.51 -12.30 -8.14
CA GLN A 210 -17.72 -13.06 -7.18
C GLN A 210 -16.93 -12.10 -6.30
N ILE A 211 -17.09 -12.19 -4.98
CA ILE A 211 -16.44 -11.31 -4.01
C ILE A 211 -15.28 -12.05 -3.32
N PHE A 212 -14.11 -11.42 -3.30
CA PHE A 212 -12.95 -11.89 -2.54
C PHE A 212 -12.65 -10.91 -1.40
N LEU A 213 -12.70 -11.40 -0.17
CA LEU A 213 -12.47 -10.59 1.03
C LEU A 213 -11.00 -10.68 1.45
N PHE A 214 -10.36 -9.51 1.62
CA PHE A 214 -8.97 -9.38 2.03
C PHE A 214 -8.86 -8.83 3.45
N GLY A 215 -7.93 -9.40 4.21
CA GLY A 215 -7.63 -8.99 5.57
C GLY A 215 -6.42 -9.74 6.12
N ALA A 216 -6.12 -9.58 7.41
CA ALA A 216 -5.01 -10.25 8.07
C ALA A 216 -5.27 -10.51 9.56
N GLY A 217 -4.79 -11.64 10.05
CA GLY A 217 -4.87 -12.02 11.47
C GLY A 217 -6.26 -12.46 11.93
N GLU A 218 -6.30 -13.07 13.10
CA GLU A 218 -7.48 -13.78 13.61
C GLU A 218 -8.72 -12.89 13.82
N LYS A 219 -8.55 -11.63 14.19
CA LYS A 219 -9.69 -10.72 14.43
C LYS A 219 -10.43 -10.39 13.13
N GLU A 220 -9.67 -10.10 12.07
CA GLU A 220 -10.24 -9.79 10.75
C GLU A 220 -10.81 -11.06 10.13
N LYS A 221 -10.11 -12.20 10.22
CA LYS A 221 -10.57 -13.50 9.77
C LYS A 221 -11.97 -13.84 10.29
N LYS A 222 -12.16 -13.81 11.62
CA LYS A 222 -13.48 -14.10 12.24
C LYS A 222 -14.58 -13.17 11.73
N ARG A 223 -14.27 -11.92 11.43
CA ARG A 223 -15.23 -10.97 10.88
C ARG A 223 -15.59 -11.28 9.43
N LEU A 224 -14.61 -11.66 8.61
CA LEU A 224 -14.81 -12.01 7.21
C LEU A 224 -15.56 -13.34 7.05
N GLU A 225 -15.33 -14.30 7.94
CA GLU A 225 -16.04 -15.58 7.99
C GLU A 225 -17.56 -15.38 8.17
N VAL A 226 -18.00 -14.36 8.92
CA VAL A 226 -19.43 -14.03 9.06
C VAL A 226 -20.04 -13.72 7.71
N TRP A 227 -19.37 -12.91 6.88
CA TRP A 227 -19.87 -12.55 5.56
C TRP A 227 -19.75 -13.72 4.57
N GLU A 228 -18.67 -14.46 4.61
CA GLU A 228 -18.50 -15.65 3.77
C GLU A 228 -19.59 -16.70 4.03
N ASN A 229 -19.93 -16.95 5.30
CA ASN A 229 -20.98 -17.91 5.66
C ASN A 229 -22.40 -17.40 5.33
N ALA A 230 -22.58 -16.09 5.22
CA ALA A 230 -23.89 -15.49 4.92
C ALA A 230 -24.19 -15.42 3.42
N TYR A 231 -23.21 -15.55 2.54
CA TYR A 231 -23.39 -15.30 1.10
C TYR A 231 -22.65 -16.33 0.23
N THR A 232 -23.31 -16.81 -0.82
CA THR A 232 -22.83 -17.89 -1.69
C THR A 232 -21.63 -17.49 -2.57
N ASN A 233 -21.58 -16.22 -3.02
CA ASN A 233 -20.54 -15.73 -3.93
C ASN A 233 -19.48 -14.89 -3.20
N VAL A 234 -19.24 -15.19 -1.92
CA VAL A 234 -18.25 -14.49 -1.10
C VAL A 234 -17.22 -15.48 -0.60
N TYR A 235 -15.94 -15.18 -0.83
CA TYR A 235 -14.81 -16.02 -0.43
C TYR A 235 -13.80 -15.19 0.38
N SER A 236 -13.52 -15.62 1.61
CA SER A 236 -12.46 -15.01 2.43
C SER A 236 -11.11 -15.61 2.07
N THR A 237 -10.14 -14.78 1.75
CA THR A 237 -8.76 -15.20 1.46
C THR A 237 -7.96 -15.48 2.73
N VAL A 238 -8.40 -14.96 3.88
CA VAL A 238 -7.62 -14.96 5.13
C VAL A 238 -7.57 -16.36 5.75
N GLY A 239 -6.36 -16.89 5.89
CA GLY A 239 -6.12 -18.24 6.44
C GLY A 239 -6.41 -19.38 5.49
N LYS A 240 -6.88 -19.11 4.25
CA LYS A 240 -7.14 -20.11 3.22
C LYS A 240 -6.08 -20.13 2.13
N ILE A 241 -5.52 -18.97 1.82
CA ILE A 241 -4.40 -18.81 0.90
C ILE A 241 -3.30 -17.97 1.55
N SER A 242 -2.07 -18.20 1.16
CA SER A 242 -0.90 -17.48 1.65
C SER A 242 -0.90 -16.03 1.18
N PHE A 243 -0.09 -15.17 1.82
CA PHE A 243 0.07 -13.78 1.38
C PHE A 243 0.57 -13.68 -0.07
N ARG A 244 1.45 -14.61 -0.50
CA ARG A 244 1.87 -14.68 -1.90
C ARG A 244 0.71 -14.97 -2.84
N GLU A 245 -0.11 -15.97 -2.52
CA GLU A 245 -1.28 -16.31 -3.33
C GLU A 245 -2.33 -15.20 -3.36
N GLN A 246 -2.46 -14.39 -2.29
CA GLN A 246 -3.29 -13.18 -2.31
C GLN A 246 -2.76 -12.16 -3.33
N LEU A 247 -1.44 -12.00 -3.44
CA LEU A 247 -0.83 -11.13 -4.45
C LEU A 247 -1.04 -11.67 -5.86
N ASP A 248 -0.95 -13.00 -6.06
CA ASP A 248 -1.17 -13.64 -7.36
C ASP A 248 -2.64 -13.61 -7.80
N LEU A 249 -3.59 -13.48 -6.85
CA LEU A 249 -5.01 -13.26 -7.12
C LEU A 249 -5.30 -11.83 -7.62
N MET A 250 -4.58 -10.82 -7.13
CA MET A 250 -4.89 -9.41 -7.40
C MET A 250 -5.01 -9.05 -8.89
N PRO A 251 -4.13 -9.53 -9.80
CA PRO A 251 -4.25 -9.23 -11.24
C PRO A 251 -5.48 -9.85 -11.93
N TYR A 252 -6.19 -10.75 -11.25
CA TYR A 252 -7.43 -11.37 -11.75
C TYR A 252 -8.70 -10.63 -11.33
N LEU A 253 -8.58 -9.71 -10.38
CA LEU A 253 -9.71 -8.88 -9.95
C LEU A 253 -10.03 -7.84 -11.03
N ASP A 254 -11.30 -7.71 -11.38
CA ASP A 254 -11.80 -6.62 -12.22
C ASP A 254 -11.79 -5.29 -11.47
N LEU A 255 -11.96 -5.33 -10.15
CA LEU A 255 -11.95 -4.17 -9.27
C LEU A 255 -11.53 -4.56 -7.84
N MET A 256 -10.77 -3.69 -7.18
CA MET A 256 -10.52 -3.74 -5.73
C MET A 256 -11.23 -2.58 -5.05
N ILE A 257 -12.15 -2.86 -4.12
CA ILE A 257 -12.70 -1.86 -3.19
C ILE A 257 -11.87 -1.89 -1.92
N SER A 258 -11.20 -0.79 -1.61
CA SER A 258 -10.27 -0.73 -0.47
C SER A 258 -10.48 0.52 0.36
N MET A 259 -10.23 0.41 1.64
CA MET A 259 -9.96 1.57 2.48
C MET A 259 -8.62 2.19 2.05
N ASP A 260 -8.31 3.41 2.55
CA ASP A 260 -6.94 3.95 2.50
C ASP A 260 -6.00 3.02 3.29
N SER A 261 -5.62 1.89 2.68
CA SER A 261 -4.90 0.76 3.29
C SER A 261 -3.98 0.04 2.30
N ALA A 262 -3.21 -0.94 2.79
CA ALA A 262 -2.20 -1.64 2.01
C ALA A 262 -2.76 -2.39 0.78
N ASN A 263 -3.95 -2.97 0.89
CA ASN A 263 -4.52 -3.80 -0.17
C ASN A 263 -4.79 -3.00 -1.47
N GLY A 264 -5.25 -1.74 -1.34
CA GLY A 264 -5.43 -0.87 -2.50
C GLY A 264 -4.10 -0.61 -3.23
N HIS A 265 -3.01 -0.38 -2.50
CA HIS A 265 -1.68 -0.21 -3.09
C HIS A 265 -1.17 -1.48 -3.75
N MET A 266 -1.39 -2.64 -3.11
CA MET A 266 -0.97 -3.92 -3.66
C MET A 266 -1.73 -4.26 -4.94
N ALA A 267 -3.05 -4.10 -4.98
CA ALA A 267 -3.86 -4.32 -6.17
C ALA A 267 -3.44 -3.39 -7.33
N ALA A 268 -3.23 -2.11 -7.04
CA ALA A 268 -2.78 -1.13 -8.02
C ALA A 268 -1.42 -1.48 -8.65
N ASN A 269 -0.53 -2.17 -7.92
CA ASN A 269 0.75 -2.64 -8.45
C ASN A 269 0.61 -3.68 -9.57
N TYR A 270 -0.54 -4.32 -9.70
CA TYR A 270 -0.84 -5.29 -10.77
C TYR A 270 -1.73 -4.70 -11.89
N GLY A 271 -1.99 -3.41 -11.86
CA GLY A 271 -2.87 -2.75 -12.84
C GLY A 271 -4.37 -2.93 -12.55
N THR A 272 -4.72 -3.59 -11.46
CA THR A 272 -6.12 -3.71 -11.03
C THR A 272 -6.69 -2.32 -10.71
N LYS A 273 -7.90 -2.03 -11.19
CA LYS A 273 -8.63 -0.81 -10.81
C LYS A 273 -8.90 -0.83 -9.31
N VAL A 274 -8.74 0.31 -8.66
CA VAL A 274 -8.95 0.43 -7.20
C VAL A 274 -9.93 1.55 -6.91
N LEU A 275 -11.11 1.18 -6.39
CA LEU A 275 -12.02 2.14 -5.77
C LEU A 275 -11.63 2.30 -4.30
N THR A 276 -11.14 3.48 -3.92
CA THR A 276 -10.70 3.76 -2.55
C THR A 276 -11.73 4.59 -1.80
N LEU A 277 -12.15 4.11 -0.61
CA LEU A 277 -13.06 4.83 0.28
C LEU A 277 -12.26 5.60 1.33
N TRP A 278 -12.45 6.92 1.37
CA TRP A 278 -11.69 7.84 2.23
C TRP A 278 -12.60 8.43 3.31
N GLY A 279 -12.26 8.16 4.57
CA GLY A 279 -12.95 8.72 5.73
C GLY A 279 -12.28 10.01 6.24
N MET A 280 -11.57 9.93 7.39
CA MET A 280 -10.88 11.07 7.99
C MET A 280 -9.58 11.47 7.27
N THR A 281 -9.17 10.72 6.27
CA THR A 281 -8.06 11.02 5.35
C THR A 281 -8.58 11.53 4.00
N HIS A 282 -7.68 11.83 3.05
CA HIS A 282 -8.06 12.31 1.72
C HIS A 282 -6.96 11.94 0.71
N PRO A 283 -7.29 11.71 -0.58
CA PRO A 283 -6.29 11.46 -1.63
C PRO A 283 -5.18 12.52 -1.68
N PHE A 284 -5.53 13.78 -1.37
CA PHE A 284 -4.57 14.90 -1.31
C PHE A 284 -3.46 14.71 -0.28
N CYS A 285 -3.55 13.74 0.64
CA CYS A 285 -2.46 13.39 1.55
C CYS A 285 -1.25 12.75 0.84
N GLY A 286 -1.36 12.41 -0.45
CA GLY A 286 -0.30 11.83 -1.26
C GLY A 286 -0.13 10.32 -1.06
N PHE A 287 -1.20 9.61 -0.65
CA PHE A 287 -1.25 8.16 -0.43
C PHE A 287 -2.24 7.45 -1.34
N SER A 288 -2.68 8.07 -2.43
CA SER A 288 -3.49 7.36 -3.43
C SER A 288 -2.73 6.16 -4.00
N PRO A 289 -3.40 5.04 -4.30
CA PRO A 289 -2.79 3.92 -5.00
C PRO A 289 -2.19 4.38 -6.35
N PHE A 290 -1.08 3.76 -6.72
CA PHE A 290 -0.32 4.14 -7.91
C PHE A 290 -1.17 4.02 -9.18
N ASN A 291 -1.04 5.02 -10.08
CA ASN A 291 -1.71 5.05 -11.39
C ASN A 291 -3.24 4.89 -11.31
N GLN A 292 -3.88 5.33 -10.22
CA GLN A 292 -5.33 5.38 -10.12
C GLN A 292 -5.83 6.81 -10.33
N PRO A 293 -6.80 7.04 -11.24
CA PRO A 293 -7.45 8.33 -11.42
C PRO A 293 -8.10 8.84 -10.13
N LEU A 294 -8.20 10.16 -9.97
CA LEU A 294 -8.77 10.75 -8.75
C LEU A 294 -10.25 10.41 -8.56
N ASP A 295 -10.98 10.20 -9.64
CA ASP A 295 -12.40 9.78 -9.63
C ASP A 295 -12.61 8.32 -9.17
N HIS A 296 -11.54 7.52 -9.05
CA HIS A 296 -11.55 6.23 -8.36
C HIS A 296 -11.50 6.38 -6.83
N ALA A 297 -11.60 7.58 -6.29
CA ALA A 297 -11.60 7.86 -4.86
C ALA A 297 -12.95 8.45 -4.42
N LEU A 298 -13.68 7.75 -3.57
CA LEU A 298 -14.84 8.31 -2.90
C LEU A 298 -14.42 8.96 -1.58
N THR A 299 -14.73 10.23 -1.43
CA THR A 299 -14.41 11.05 -0.25
C THR A 299 -15.68 11.53 0.42
N LEU A 300 -15.58 11.83 1.71
CA LEU A 300 -16.65 12.51 2.43
C LEU A 300 -16.84 13.95 1.94
N ASP A 301 -18.07 14.43 1.97
CA ASP A 301 -18.39 15.79 1.57
C ASP A 301 -17.79 16.81 2.55
N ARG A 302 -16.87 17.63 2.06
CA ARG A 302 -16.20 18.65 2.86
C ARG A 302 -17.09 19.86 3.17
N SER A 303 -18.23 20.03 2.50
CA SER A 303 -19.23 21.04 2.90
C SER A 303 -19.86 20.67 4.25
N LEU A 304 -20.06 19.38 4.51
CA LEU A 304 -20.54 18.82 5.77
C LEU A 304 -19.39 18.60 6.78
N TYR A 305 -18.22 18.21 6.30
CA TYR A 305 -17.07 17.83 7.13
C TYR A 305 -15.81 18.64 6.75
N PRO A 306 -15.79 19.97 6.98
CA PRO A 306 -14.75 20.87 6.48
C PRO A 306 -13.35 20.61 7.06
N LEU A 307 -13.23 19.89 8.20
CA LEU A 307 -11.95 19.56 8.80
C LEU A 307 -11.22 18.42 8.09
N ILE A 308 -11.84 17.71 7.14
CA ILE A 308 -11.18 16.64 6.38
C ILE A 308 -10.18 17.21 5.37
N PRO A 309 -8.98 16.58 5.27
CA PRO A 309 -8.44 15.53 6.12
C PRO A 309 -8.08 16.05 7.52
N THR A 310 -8.42 15.26 8.54
CA THR A 310 -8.13 15.61 9.94
C THR A 310 -6.74 15.19 10.37
N SER A 311 -6.21 14.17 9.72
CA SER A 311 -4.83 13.68 9.84
C SER A 311 -4.45 12.90 8.59
N VAL A 312 -3.15 12.76 8.33
CA VAL A 312 -2.66 11.93 7.20
C VAL A 312 -2.78 10.43 7.44
N TYR A 313 -3.03 10.01 8.68
CA TYR A 313 -3.10 8.59 9.08
C TYR A 313 -4.49 8.16 9.57
N GLY A 314 -5.48 9.06 9.59
CA GLY A 314 -6.83 8.76 10.06
C GLY A 314 -6.95 8.51 11.58
N LYS A 315 -5.96 8.96 12.37
CA LYS A 315 -5.95 8.78 13.83
C LYS A 315 -6.90 9.72 14.57
N LEU A 316 -7.12 10.90 14.01
CA LEU A 316 -7.90 11.96 14.66
C LEU A 316 -9.31 11.96 14.09
N ILE A 317 -10.28 11.66 14.94
CA ILE A 317 -11.71 11.81 14.67
C ILE A 317 -12.19 12.96 15.55
N PRO A 318 -12.51 14.14 15.00
CA PRO A 318 -13.00 15.27 15.76
C PRO A 318 -14.38 14.97 16.35
N GLU A 319 -14.77 15.74 17.37
CA GLU A 319 -16.13 15.73 17.88
C GLU A 319 -17.14 16.04 16.77
N GLY A 320 -18.25 15.30 16.72
CA GLY A 320 -19.25 15.38 15.66
C GLY A 320 -18.89 14.67 14.35
N TYR A 321 -17.70 14.03 14.24
CA TYR A 321 -17.26 13.28 13.05
C TYR A 321 -17.29 11.76 13.21
N GLN A 322 -17.77 11.25 14.37
CA GLN A 322 -17.76 9.80 14.68
C GLN A 322 -18.52 9.00 13.62
N ASP A 323 -19.65 9.53 13.16
CA ASP A 323 -20.53 8.92 12.16
C ASP A 323 -20.37 9.52 10.74
N ALA A 324 -19.36 10.36 10.53
CA ALA A 324 -19.18 11.04 9.24
C ALA A 324 -19.09 10.05 8.06
N PHE A 325 -18.43 8.91 8.26
CA PHE A 325 -18.31 7.92 7.20
C PHE A 325 -19.65 7.25 6.82
N ARG A 326 -20.66 7.32 7.68
CA ARG A 326 -22.04 6.88 7.36
C ARG A 326 -22.73 7.76 6.32
N SER A 327 -22.29 9.00 6.14
CA SER A 327 -22.81 9.88 5.08
C SER A 327 -22.43 9.42 3.67
N MET A 328 -21.46 8.52 3.55
CA MET A 328 -21.16 7.81 2.30
C MET A 328 -22.07 6.58 2.20
N GLU A 329 -23.28 6.76 1.67
CA GLU A 329 -24.26 5.69 1.57
C GLU A 329 -23.77 4.52 0.70
N PRO A 330 -24.14 3.26 1.00
CA PRO A 330 -23.79 2.10 0.19
C PRO A 330 -24.19 2.24 -1.29
N LYS A 331 -25.33 2.88 -1.56
CA LYS A 331 -25.81 3.16 -2.92
C LYS A 331 -24.76 3.89 -3.76
N LYS A 332 -24.14 4.94 -3.21
CA LYS A 332 -23.08 5.70 -3.90
C LYS A 332 -21.87 4.84 -4.22
N VAL A 333 -21.48 3.96 -3.29
CA VAL A 333 -20.35 3.03 -3.49
C VAL A 333 -20.70 1.99 -4.55
N ILE A 334 -21.91 1.44 -4.53
CA ILE A 334 -22.42 0.50 -5.54
C ILE A 334 -22.42 1.12 -6.92
N GLU A 335 -23.02 2.30 -7.08
CA GLU A 335 -23.09 3.01 -8.36
C GLU A 335 -21.69 3.22 -8.96
N LYS A 336 -20.73 3.70 -8.15
CA LYS A 336 -19.35 3.88 -8.61
C LYS A 336 -18.65 2.56 -8.91
N THR A 337 -18.92 1.51 -8.13
CA THR A 337 -18.41 0.15 -8.40
C THR A 337 -18.88 -0.34 -9.77
N LEU A 338 -20.20 -0.25 -10.04
CA LEU A 338 -20.79 -0.69 -11.30
C LEU A 338 -20.31 0.15 -12.50
N GLU A 339 -20.10 1.45 -12.31
CA GLU A 339 -19.50 2.33 -13.32
C GLU A 339 -18.09 1.84 -13.70
N LEU A 340 -17.22 1.61 -12.71
CA LEU A 340 -15.84 1.18 -12.93
C LEU A 340 -15.72 -0.22 -13.54
N LEU A 341 -16.72 -1.08 -13.31
CA LEU A 341 -16.77 -2.42 -13.91
C LEU A 341 -17.21 -2.41 -15.38
N LYS A 342 -17.84 -1.35 -15.90
CA LYS A 342 -18.26 -1.27 -17.31
C LYS A 342 -17.08 -1.02 -18.27
N HIS A 343 -16.07 -0.39 -17.81
CA HIS A 343 -14.85 -0.02 -18.56
C HIS A 343 -13.67 -0.93 -18.19
#